data_c56690f8969a5aac64ed44e5bf7a5704
#
_entry.id   c56690f8969a5aac64ed44e5bf7a5704
#
_cell.length_a   1.000
_cell.length_b   1.000
_cell.length_c   1.000
_cell.angle_alpha   90.00
_cell.angle_beta   90.00
_cell.angle_gamma   90.00
#
_symmetry.space_group_name_H-M   'P 1'
#
loop_
_entity.id
_entity.type
_entity.pdbx_description
1 polymer ?
#
loop_
_entity_poly.entity_id
_entity_poly.type
_entity_poly.pdbx_seq_one_letter_code
_entity_poly.pdbx_strand_id
1 'polypeptide(L)'
;MNNSIILTDDGSNSLFNNDINESYHSKHGAINESQHIFINYGLQYICKKEIKIFEVGFGTGLNALLSFLYSKNKKIRIDYQTVEKFPLKKSDYSNLNFSEQLNVKKNIFTNL
;
A
#
# COMPACT_ATOMS: atom_id res chain seq x y z
N MET A 1 -11.41 9.46 -12.50
CA MET A 1 -10.14 9.15 -13.16
C MET A 1 -10.21 7.75 -13.77
N ASN A 2 -9.60 7.55 -14.92
CA ASN A 2 -9.63 6.29 -15.64
C ASN A 2 -8.40 5.45 -15.28
N ASN A 3 -8.60 4.43 -14.46
CA ASN A 3 -7.53 3.54 -14.00
C ASN A 3 -7.69 2.14 -14.58
N SER A 4 -6.57 1.53 -14.92
CA SER A 4 -6.51 0.14 -15.36
C SER A 4 -5.64 -0.66 -14.39
N ILE A 5 -6.04 -1.91 -14.12
CA ILE A 5 -5.20 -2.80 -13.31
C ILE A 5 -4.05 -3.31 -14.18
N ILE A 6 -2.85 -3.25 -13.64
CA ILE A 6 -1.66 -3.83 -14.25
C ILE A 6 -1.04 -4.87 -13.31
N LEU A 7 -0.32 -5.83 -13.88
CA LEU A 7 0.45 -6.81 -13.13
C LEU A 7 1.91 -6.35 -13.09
N THR A 8 2.48 -6.28 -11.90
CA THR A 8 3.90 -5.97 -11.75
C THR A 8 4.74 -7.24 -11.68
N ASP A 9 6.06 -7.11 -11.79
CA ASP A 9 6.96 -8.27 -11.93
C ASP A 9 7.01 -9.19 -10.70
N ASP A 10 6.59 -8.70 -9.52
CA ASP A 10 6.54 -9.53 -8.30
C ASP A 10 5.21 -10.27 -8.13
N GLY A 11 4.30 -10.16 -9.09
CA GLY A 11 2.97 -10.79 -9.04
C GLY A 11 1.90 -9.94 -8.38
N SER A 12 2.26 -8.82 -7.73
CA SER A 12 1.27 -7.91 -7.17
C SER A 12 0.73 -6.97 -8.24
N ASN A 13 -0.52 -6.55 -8.05
CA ASN A 13 -1.13 -5.57 -8.93
C ASN A 13 -0.68 -4.14 -8.62
N SER A 14 -0.84 -3.27 -9.58
CA SER A 14 -0.88 -1.84 -9.40
C SER A 14 -1.98 -1.26 -10.26
N LEU A 15 -2.15 0.03 -10.20
CA LEU A 15 -3.07 0.75 -11.07
C LEU A 15 -2.28 1.67 -11.99
N PHE A 16 -2.72 1.72 -13.24
CA PHE A 16 -2.21 2.66 -14.22
C PHE A 16 -3.27 3.73 -14.47
N ASN A 17 -2.91 4.98 -14.26
CA ASN A 17 -3.80 6.10 -14.52
C ASN A 17 -3.67 6.51 -15.99
N ASN A 18 -4.69 6.22 -16.78
CA ASN A 18 -4.70 6.48 -18.22
C ASN A 18 -4.79 7.97 -18.56
N ASP A 19 -5.26 8.80 -17.63
CA ASP A 19 -5.39 10.24 -17.86
C ASP A 19 -4.04 10.95 -17.82
N ILE A 20 -3.14 10.52 -16.94
CA ILE A 20 -1.81 11.11 -16.79
C ILE A 20 -0.69 10.18 -17.26
N ASN A 21 -1.04 9.00 -17.70
CA ASN A 21 -0.12 8.01 -18.28
C ASN A 21 0.97 7.56 -17.30
N GLU A 22 0.59 7.36 -16.02
CA GLU A 22 1.49 6.93 -14.95
C GLU A 22 0.90 5.81 -14.11
N SER A 23 1.78 4.95 -13.57
CA SER A 23 1.39 3.90 -12.63
C SER A 23 1.55 4.37 -11.19
N TYR A 24 0.73 3.80 -10.30
CA TYR A 24 0.79 4.09 -8.86
C TYR A 24 2.05 3.54 -8.20
N HIS A 25 2.59 2.45 -8.73
CA HIS A 25 3.79 1.79 -8.20
C HIS A 25 4.71 1.39 -9.35
N SER A 26 5.94 0.99 -8.99
CA SER A 26 6.89 0.46 -9.96
C SER A 26 6.35 -0.80 -10.66
N LYS A 27 6.51 -0.88 -11.96
CA LYS A 27 6.18 -2.07 -12.76
C LYS A 27 7.07 -3.27 -12.41
N HIS A 28 8.20 -3.04 -11.74
CA HIS A 28 9.11 -4.10 -11.28
C HIS A 28 8.58 -4.84 -10.05
N GLY A 29 7.64 -4.26 -9.33
CA GLY A 29 7.02 -4.91 -8.19
C GLY A 29 6.42 -3.89 -7.23
N ALA A 30 5.08 -3.83 -7.13
CA ALA A 30 4.41 -2.89 -6.25
C ALA A 30 4.73 -3.17 -4.78
N ILE A 31 4.55 -4.42 -4.34
CA ILE A 31 4.83 -4.83 -2.96
C ILE A 31 6.33 -4.73 -2.65
N ASN A 32 7.19 -5.21 -3.56
CA ASN A 32 8.64 -5.14 -3.35
C ASN A 32 9.13 -3.72 -3.21
N GLU A 33 8.64 -2.79 -4.02
CA GLU A 33 9.00 -1.38 -3.91
C GLU A 33 8.61 -0.80 -2.55
N SER A 34 7.36 -0.99 -2.14
CA SER A 34 6.88 -0.46 -0.86
C SER A 34 7.57 -1.14 0.33
N GLN A 35 7.79 -2.44 0.26
CA GLN A 35 8.51 -3.17 1.30
C GLN A 35 9.95 -2.66 1.43
N HIS A 36 10.62 -2.44 0.31
CA HIS A 36 12.01 -1.98 0.29
C HIS A 36 12.14 -0.55 0.81
N ILE A 37 11.38 0.38 0.24
CA ILE A 37 11.53 1.81 0.53
C ILE A 37 10.83 2.18 1.83
N PHE A 38 9.56 1.81 1.99
CA PHE A 38 8.74 2.27 3.11
C PHE A 38 9.02 1.49 4.39
N ILE A 39 9.15 0.17 4.32
CA ILE A 39 9.40 -0.66 5.50
C ILE A 39 10.88 -0.77 5.79
N ASN A 40 11.68 -1.31 4.87
CA ASN A 40 13.09 -1.64 5.14
C ASN A 40 13.94 -0.39 5.34
N TYR A 41 13.74 0.66 4.57
CA TYR A 41 14.47 1.93 4.69
C TYR A 41 13.71 3.01 5.46
N GLY A 42 12.52 2.73 5.94
CA GLY A 42 11.71 3.66 6.72
C GLY A 42 11.43 3.12 8.12
N LEU A 43 10.35 2.37 8.27
CA LEU A 43 9.85 1.92 9.58
C LEU A 43 10.87 1.13 10.39
N GLN A 44 11.66 0.28 9.75
CA GLN A 44 12.66 -0.53 10.47
C GLN A 44 13.74 0.30 11.16
N TYR A 45 14.00 1.53 10.69
CA TYR A 45 14.97 2.41 11.32
C TYR A 45 14.45 3.10 12.58
N ILE A 46 13.14 2.99 12.84
CA ILE A 46 12.52 3.64 14.00
C ILE A 46 12.33 2.60 15.09
N CYS A 47 13.23 2.63 16.10
CA CYS A 47 13.22 1.67 17.21
C CYS A 47 12.34 2.17 18.36
N LYS A 48 11.03 2.37 18.10
CA LYS A 48 10.06 2.83 19.09
C LYS A 48 8.86 1.89 19.11
N LYS A 49 8.18 1.81 20.27
CA LYS A 49 6.94 1.02 20.40
C LYS A 49 5.70 1.76 19.92
N GLU A 50 5.79 3.07 19.80
CA GLU A 50 4.73 3.91 19.24
C GLU A 50 5.31 4.76 18.13
N ILE A 51 4.70 4.68 16.95
CA ILE A 51 5.13 5.39 15.75
C ILE A 51 3.93 6.14 15.19
N LYS A 52 4.14 7.40 14.83
CA LYS A 52 3.15 8.21 14.13
C LYS A 52 3.58 8.38 12.68
N ILE A 53 2.67 8.08 11.76
CA ILE A 53 2.91 8.22 10.34
C ILE A 53 1.89 9.20 9.77
N PHE A 54 2.37 10.16 9.00
CA PHE A 54 1.52 11.01 8.17
C PHE A 54 1.91 10.82 6.72
N GLU A 55 0.97 10.31 5.92
CA GLU A 55 1.18 10.03 4.51
C GLU A 55 0.45 11.02 3.64
N VAL A 56 1.14 11.59 2.66
CA VAL A 56 0.52 12.38 1.60
C VAL A 56 0.38 11.49 0.37
N GLY A 57 -0.86 11.25 -0.06
CA GLY A 57 -1.14 10.36 -1.18
C GLY A 57 -1.35 8.91 -0.73
N PHE A 58 -2.56 8.60 -0.25
CA PHE A 58 -2.91 7.23 0.16
C PHE A 58 -2.80 6.25 -1.01
N GLY A 59 -3.16 6.68 -2.22
CA GLY A 59 -3.09 5.87 -3.43
C GLY A 59 -3.88 4.58 -3.32
N THR A 60 -3.22 3.45 -3.51
CA THR A 60 -3.83 2.12 -3.42
C THR A 60 -4.00 1.61 -1.99
N GLY A 61 -3.42 2.28 -1.00
CA GLY A 61 -3.45 1.83 0.40
C GLY A 61 -2.40 0.77 0.74
N LEU A 62 -1.47 0.49 -0.17
CA LEU A 62 -0.46 -0.55 0.06
C LEU A 62 0.44 -0.22 1.25
N ASN A 63 0.90 1.02 1.38
CA ASN A 63 1.74 1.42 2.52
C ASN A 63 0.99 1.29 3.85
N ALA A 64 -0.30 1.64 3.87
CA ALA A 64 -1.14 1.46 5.06
C ALA A 64 -1.29 -0.02 5.41
N LEU A 65 -1.50 -0.88 4.42
CA LEU A 65 -1.59 -2.33 4.63
C LEU A 65 -0.29 -2.89 5.19
N LEU A 66 0.85 -2.54 4.60
CA LEU A 66 2.16 -2.99 5.08
C LEU A 66 2.46 -2.47 6.49
N SER A 67 2.06 -1.23 6.80
CA SER A 67 2.20 -0.67 8.15
C SER A 67 1.37 -1.44 9.16
N PHE A 68 0.13 -1.80 8.81
CA PHE A 68 -0.74 -2.60 9.66
C PHE A 68 -0.09 -3.96 9.97
N LEU A 69 0.41 -4.65 8.94
CA LEU A 69 1.05 -5.95 9.10
C LEU A 69 2.35 -5.84 9.91
N TYR A 70 3.12 -4.80 9.69
CA TYR A 70 4.34 -4.52 10.46
C TYR A 70 4.01 -4.30 11.94
N SER A 71 2.99 -3.50 12.22
CA SER A 71 2.52 -3.24 13.59
C SER A 71 2.14 -4.54 14.31
N LYS A 72 1.40 -5.41 13.63
CA LYS A 72 1.00 -6.72 14.19
C LYS A 72 2.20 -7.63 14.43
N ASN A 73 3.11 -7.71 13.46
CA ASN A 73 4.27 -8.59 13.55
C ASN A 73 5.25 -8.16 14.63
N LYS A 74 5.51 -6.86 14.75
CA LYS A 74 6.46 -6.31 15.73
C LYS A 74 5.81 -5.97 17.07
N LYS A 75 4.49 -6.07 17.19
CA LYS A 75 3.72 -5.72 18.40
C LYS A 75 3.98 -4.28 18.84
N ILE A 76 3.95 -3.36 17.88
CA ILE A 76 4.08 -1.92 18.10
C ILE A 76 2.78 -1.23 17.75
N ARG A 77 2.60 -0.02 18.26
CA ARG A 77 1.46 0.83 17.94
C ARG A 77 1.83 1.80 16.84
N ILE A 78 1.04 1.82 15.78
CA ILE A 78 1.18 2.80 14.69
C ILE A 78 -0.09 3.64 14.62
N ASP A 79 0.08 4.95 14.74
CA ASP A 79 -0.96 5.94 14.47
C ASP A 79 -0.74 6.43 13.04
N TYR A 80 -1.62 6.01 12.14
CA TYR A 80 -1.48 6.25 10.71
C TYR A 80 -2.53 7.24 10.25
N GLN A 81 -2.09 8.38 9.73
CA GLN A 81 -2.96 9.39 9.14
C GLN A 81 -2.55 9.62 7.70
N THR A 82 -3.52 9.77 6.82
CA THR A 82 -3.23 9.96 5.40
C THR A 82 -4.23 10.93 4.79
N VAL A 83 -3.79 11.61 3.74
CA VAL A 83 -4.62 12.46 2.91
C VAL A 83 -4.49 12.06 1.46
N GLU A 84 -5.60 12.10 0.73
CA GLU A 84 -5.65 11.77 -0.68
C GLU A 84 -6.58 12.72 -1.41
N LYS A 85 -6.05 13.40 -2.41
CA LYS A 85 -6.85 14.35 -3.21
C LYS A 85 -7.85 13.64 -4.14
N PHE A 86 -7.48 12.47 -4.64
CA PHE A 86 -8.27 11.69 -5.59
C PHE A 86 -8.45 10.25 -5.11
N PRO A 87 -9.29 10.02 -4.07
CA PRO A 87 -9.50 8.67 -3.54
C PRO A 87 -9.97 7.70 -4.63
N LEU A 88 -9.46 6.48 -4.58
CA LEU A 88 -9.85 5.44 -5.53
C LEU A 88 -11.28 5.01 -5.32
N LYS A 89 -11.95 4.66 -6.41
CA LYS A 89 -13.27 4.05 -6.37
C LYS A 89 -13.16 2.60 -5.89
N LYS A 90 -14.26 2.11 -5.31
CA LYS A 90 -14.32 0.70 -4.89
C LYS A 90 -14.04 -0.25 -6.05
N SER A 91 -14.51 0.06 -7.25
CA SER A 91 -14.25 -0.75 -8.45
C SER A 91 -12.75 -0.84 -8.79
N ASP A 92 -11.95 0.16 -8.41
CA ASP A 92 -10.51 0.14 -8.64
C ASP A 92 -9.77 -0.68 -7.57
N TYR A 93 -10.02 -0.39 -6.28
CA TYR A 93 -9.23 -1.03 -5.22
C TYR A 93 -9.70 -2.44 -4.86
N SER A 94 -10.96 -2.78 -5.09
CA SER A 94 -11.48 -4.11 -4.72
C SER A 94 -10.88 -5.25 -5.54
N ASN A 95 -10.30 -4.96 -6.69
CA ASN A 95 -9.69 -5.94 -7.58
C ASN A 95 -8.17 -6.05 -7.41
N LEU A 96 -7.57 -5.25 -6.52
CA LEU A 96 -6.15 -5.37 -6.22
C LEU A 96 -5.88 -6.63 -5.41
N ASN A 97 -4.78 -7.31 -5.71
CA ASN A 97 -4.46 -8.62 -5.13
C ASN A 97 -3.45 -8.55 -3.95
N PHE A 98 -3.32 -7.41 -3.30
CA PHE A 98 -2.34 -7.25 -2.22
C PHE A 98 -2.57 -8.24 -1.07
N SER A 99 -3.82 -8.43 -0.66
CA SER A 99 -4.15 -9.37 0.42
C SER A 99 -3.78 -10.81 0.06
N GLU A 100 -4.01 -11.21 -1.19
CA GLU A 100 -3.64 -12.55 -1.68
C GLU A 100 -2.13 -12.74 -1.70
N GLN A 101 -1.41 -11.76 -2.26
CA GLN A 101 0.05 -11.81 -2.36
C GLN A 101 0.72 -11.78 -0.98
N LEU A 102 0.14 -11.13 0.00
CA LEU A 102 0.64 -11.04 1.37
C LEU A 102 0.07 -12.12 2.28
N ASN A 103 -0.80 -12.99 1.75
CA ASN A 103 -1.42 -14.11 2.46
C ASN A 103 -2.21 -13.66 3.71
N VAL A 104 -3.02 -12.63 3.54
CA VAL A 104 -3.91 -12.12 4.58
C VAL A 104 -5.36 -12.09 4.07
N LYS A 105 -6.32 -12.00 4.99
CA LYS A 105 -7.74 -11.92 4.62
C LYS A 105 -8.02 -10.61 3.87
N LYS A 106 -8.85 -10.70 2.83
CA LYS A 106 -9.19 -9.56 1.99
C LYS A 106 -9.81 -8.41 2.78
N ASN A 107 -10.63 -8.71 3.80
CA ASN A 107 -11.28 -7.67 4.61
C ASN A 107 -10.28 -6.81 5.40
N ILE A 108 -9.09 -7.30 5.68
CA ILE A 108 -8.03 -6.51 6.31
C ILE A 108 -7.65 -5.34 5.39
N PHE A 109 -7.50 -5.61 4.09
CA PHE A 109 -7.20 -4.56 3.11
C PHE A 109 -8.41 -3.65 2.87
N THR A 110 -9.59 -4.21 2.65
CA THR A 110 -10.78 -3.43 2.28
C THR A 110 -11.31 -2.55 3.42
N ASN A 111 -10.94 -2.83 4.66
CA ASN A 111 -11.34 -2.07 5.85
C ASN A 111 -10.31 -1.00 6.28
N LEU A 112 -9.30 -0.78 5.48
CA LEU A 112 -8.31 0.27 5.77
C LEU A 112 -8.89 1.69 5.65
#